data_66536c5ebd531cbb63517a0bfeb0d8f1
#
_entry.id   66536c5ebd531cbb63517a0bfeb0d8f1
#
_cell.length_a   1.000
_cell.length_b   1.000
_cell.length_c   1.000
_cell.angle_alpha   90.00
_cell.angle_beta   90.00
_cell.angle_gamma   90.00
#
_symmetry.space_group_name_H-M   'P 1'
#
loop_
_entity.id
_entity.type
_entity.pdbx_description
1 polymer ?
#
loop_
_entity_poly.entity_id
_entity_poly.type
_entity_poly.pdbx_seq_one_letter_code
_entity_poly.pdbx_strand_id
1 'polypeptide(L)'
;MSKNVGLSKDKGKRRHVTNFYMETLILVVVLVAVILVLTRVFAFSADLSSRAGRLTRAVHLAENAAEAVAASDSLDTLCMLLEEDGNAQVRQEGTDGILTVRYDEGMRPVSDGKFCVEVRWGLEDAAGDFAESRVSVYWMEETEPLYVLDTAVYLVPHLTGN
;
A
#
# COMPACT_ATOMS: atom_id res chain seq x y z
N MET A 1 -67.50 39.88 46.24
CA MET A 1 -67.15 40.03 44.81
C MET A 1 -65.66 40.16 44.74
N SER A 2 -65.01 39.09 44.37
CA SER A 2 -63.53 39.00 44.44
C SER A 2 -62.93 38.50 43.16
N LYS A 3 -61.86 39.10 42.77
CA LYS A 3 -61.01 38.92 41.56
C LYS A 3 -60.39 37.57 41.51
N ASN A 4 -60.57 36.87 40.39
CA ASN A 4 -59.68 35.81 39.94
C ASN A 4 -59.38 36.02 38.46
N VAL A 5 -58.48 36.93 38.16
CA VAL A 5 -57.90 37.10 36.83
C VAL A 5 -56.39 37.30 37.02
N GLY A 6 -55.61 36.25 36.82
CA GLY A 6 -54.16 36.45 36.91
C GLY A 6 -53.26 35.22 36.76
N LEU A 7 -53.80 33.99 36.58
CA LEU A 7 -52.93 32.79 36.61
C LEU A 7 -52.83 32.01 35.32
N SER A 8 -53.40 32.49 34.21
CA SER A 8 -53.40 31.67 32.95
C SER A 8 -52.38 32.11 31.90
N LYS A 9 -51.70 33.25 32.05
CA LYS A 9 -50.84 33.82 31.01
C LYS A 9 -49.37 33.37 31.07
N ASP A 10 -48.94 32.79 32.18
CA ASP A 10 -47.53 32.45 32.40
C ASP A 10 -47.17 31.00 31.96
N LYS A 11 -48.16 30.12 31.90
CA LYS A 11 -47.92 28.71 31.45
C LYS A 11 -47.67 28.57 29.91
N GLY A 12 -48.22 29.46 29.11
CA GLY A 12 -48.02 29.46 27.65
C GLY A 12 -46.65 29.94 27.24
N LYS A 13 -46.09 30.92 27.93
CA LYS A 13 -44.79 31.51 27.63
C LYS A 13 -43.62 30.53 27.96
N ARG A 14 -43.73 29.81 29.06
CA ARG A 14 -42.75 28.78 29.44
C ARG A 14 -42.71 27.58 28.48
N ARG A 15 -43.85 27.14 27.96
CA ARG A 15 -43.92 26.03 26.99
C ARG A 15 -43.27 26.40 25.65
N HIS A 16 -43.43 27.63 25.19
CA HIS A 16 -42.82 28.09 23.93
C HIS A 16 -41.30 28.18 24.02
N VAL A 17 -40.77 28.63 25.15
CA VAL A 17 -39.33 28.74 25.39
C VAL A 17 -38.72 27.33 25.50
N THR A 18 -39.37 26.40 26.17
CA THR A 18 -38.88 25.02 26.32
C THR A 18 -38.83 24.30 24.97
N ASN A 19 -39.83 24.49 24.10
CA ASN A 19 -39.85 23.88 22.77
C ASN A 19 -38.71 24.42 21.89
N PHE A 20 -38.42 25.71 21.96
CA PHE A 20 -37.30 26.30 21.22
C PHE A 20 -35.94 25.74 21.63
N TYR A 21 -35.72 25.59 22.95
CA TYR A 21 -34.46 24.95 23.43
C TYR A 21 -34.34 23.47 23.00
N MET A 22 -35.44 22.73 23.01
CA MET A 22 -35.45 21.34 22.56
C MET A 22 -35.15 21.21 21.07
N GLU A 23 -35.73 22.12 20.25
CA GLU A 23 -35.48 22.18 18.81
C GLU A 23 -34.01 22.48 18.52
N THR A 24 -33.47 23.52 19.19
CA THR A 24 -32.06 23.91 19.06
C THR A 24 -31.13 22.76 19.50
N LEU A 25 -31.46 22.06 20.59
CA LEU A 25 -30.68 20.93 21.08
C LEU A 25 -30.63 19.80 20.04
N ILE A 26 -31.78 19.45 19.45
CA ILE A 26 -31.86 18.43 18.42
C ILE A 26 -31.00 18.80 17.19
N LEU A 27 -31.08 20.07 16.75
CA LEU A 27 -30.27 20.57 15.64
C LEU A 27 -28.75 20.44 15.93
N VAL A 28 -28.33 20.80 17.14
CA VAL A 28 -26.92 20.66 17.54
C VAL A 28 -26.48 19.21 17.56
N VAL A 29 -27.31 18.29 18.10
CA VAL A 29 -27.00 16.86 18.11
C VAL A 29 -26.88 16.31 16.68
N VAL A 30 -27.81 16.67 15.80
CA VAL A 30 -27.76 16.27 14.38
C VAL A 30 -26.50 16.82 13.70
N LEU A 31 -26.17 18.09 13.95
CA LEU A 31 -24.96 18.72 13.40
C LEU A 31 -23.70 17.97 13.83
N VAL A 32 -23.58 17.67 15.13
CA VAL A 32 -22.42 16.91 15.66
C VAL A 32 -22.36 15.51 15.03
N ALA A 33 -23.50 14.83 14.91
CA ALA A 33 -23.55 13.51 14.28
C ALA A 33 -23.06 13.55 12.82
N VAL A 34 -23.48 14.55 12.05
CA VAL A 34 -23.03 14.75 10.65
C VAL A 34 -21.52 14.99 10.59
N ILE A 35 -20.98 15.85 11.47
CA ILE A 35 -19.54 16.12 11.52
C ILE A 35 -18.75 14.84 11.81
N LEU A 36 -19.21 14.02 12.77
CA LEU A 36 -18.54 12.75 13.11
C LEU A 36 -18.54 11.76 11.92
N VAL A 37 -19.66 11.66 11.20
CA VAL A 37 -19.74 10.81 10.00
C VAL A 37 -18.78 11.29 8.92
N LEU A 38 -18.77 12.59 8.62
CA LEU A 38 -17.86 13.16 7.62
C LEU A 38 -16.39 12.94 7.99
N THR A 39 -16.03 13.14 9.26
CA THR A 39 -14.66 12.91 9.74
C THR A 39 -14.24 11.44 9.52
N ARG A 40 -15.11 10.48 9.78
CA ARG A 40 -14.84 9.06 9.53
C ARG A 40 -14.67 8.77 8.03
N VAL A 41 -15.50 9.35 7.18
CA VAL A 41 -15.39 9.18 5.72
C VAL A 41 -14.06 9.74 5.21
N PHE A 42 -13.64 10.91 5.67
CA PHE A 42 -12.34 11.48 5.29
C PHE A 42 -11.15 10.62 5.76
N ALA A 43 -11.18 10.12 7.00
CA ALA A 43 -10.14 9.25 7.52
C ALA A 43 -10.04 7.95 6.71
N PHE A 44 -11.16 7.32 6.38
CA PHE A 44 -11.20 6.12 5.55
C PHE A 44 -10.68 6.39 4.12
N SER A 45 -11.08 7.52 3.52
CA SER A 45 -10.61 7.93 2.19
C SER A 45 -9.10 8.15 2.15
N ALA A 46 -8.52 8.75 3.19
CA ALA A 46 -7.08 8.95 3.29
C ALA A 46 -6.31 7.63 3.40
N ASP A 47 -6.81 6.66 4.19
CA ASP A 47 -6.20 5.33 4.29
C ASP A 47 -6.24 4.59 2.95
N LEU A 48 -7.41 4.61 2.27
CA LEU A 48 -7.55 3.99 0.96
C LEU A 48 -6.62 4.60 -0.08
N SER A 49 -6.47 5.93 -0.08
CA SER A 49 -5.54 6.64 -0.97
C SER A 49 -4.08 6.23 -0.71
N SER A 50 -3.70 6.10 0.56
CA SER A 50 -2.35 5.65 0.94
C SER A 50 -2.07 4.22 0.49
N ARG A 51 -3.04 3.32 0.64
CA ARG A 51 -2.93 1.92 0.16
C ARG A 51 -2.81 1.86 -1.37
N ALA A 52 -3.64 2.60 -2.09
CA ALA A 52 -3.58 2.68 -3.55
C ALA A 52 -2.22 3.21 -4.02
N GLY A 53 -1.68 4.24 -3.38
CA GLY A 53 -0.35 4.77 -3.67
C GLY A 53 0.78 3.77 -3.44
N ARG A 54 0.70 2.98 -2.35
CA ARG A 54 1.67 1.89 -2.08
C ARG A 54 1.61 0.81 -3.15
N LEU A 55 0.39 0.37 -3.51
CA LEU A 55 0.20 -0.66 -4.54
C LEU A 55 0.73 -0.19 -5.89
N THR A 56 0.46 1.05 -6.30
CA THR A 56 0.99 1.60 -7.56
C THR A 56 2.51 1.57 -7.59
N ARG A 57 3.18 1.96 -6.50
CA ARG A 57 4.64 1.90 -6.42
C ARG A 57 5.15 0.46 -6.44
N ALA A 58 4.46 -0.47 -5.77
CA ALA A 58 4.82 -1.89 -5.78
C ALA A 58 4.75 -2.48 -7.19
N VAL A 59 3.73 -2.12 -7.98
CA VAL A 59 3.63 -2.53 -9.39
C VAL A 59 4.81 -2.00 -10.19
N HIS A 60 5.13 -0.71 -10.09
CA HIS A 60 6.27 -0.14 -10.82
C HIS A 60 7.61 -0.76 -10.41
N LEU A 61 7.82 -1.02 -9.12
CA LEU A 61 9.04 -1.72 -8.67
C LEU A 61 9.11 -3.15 -9.22
N ALA A 62 7.98 -3.86 -9.28
CA ALA A 62 7.93 -5.20 -9.85
C ALA A 62 8.18 -5.19 -11.37
N GLU A 63 7.60 -4.24 -12.10
CA GLU A 63 7.83 -4.05 -13.53
C GLU A 63 9.31 -3.74 -13.83
N ASN A 64 9.91 -2.80 -13.10
CA ASN A 64 11.34 -2.49 -13.24
C ASN A 64 12.23 -3.71 -12.95
N ALA A 65 11.90 -4.47 -11.91
CA ALA A 65 12.64 -5.68 -11.59
C ALA A 65 12.46 -6.77 -12.67
N ALA A 66 11.25 -6.91 -13.23
CA ALA A 66 11.00 -7.85 -14.34
C ALA A 66 11.74 -7.44 -15.62
N GLU A 67 11.85 -6.14 -15.92
CA GLU A 67 12.67 -5.64 -17.02
C GLU A 67 14.16 -5.94 -16.79
N ALA A 68 14.64 -5.77 -15.56
CA ALA A 68 16.01 -6.14 -15.21
C ALA A 68 16.26 -7.66 -15.36
N VAL A 69 15.29 -8.49 -14.94
CA VAL A 69 15.30 -9.95 -15.17
C VAL A 69 15.41 -10.26 -16.66
N ALA A 70 14.58 -9.63 -17.49
CA ALA A 70 14.58 -9.85 -18.93
C ALA A 70 15.89 -9.40 -19.63
N ALA A 71 16.59 -8.43 -19.04
CA ALA A 71 17.87 -7.94 -19.52
C ALA A 71 19.08 -8.72 -18.98
N SER A 72 18.87 -9.65 -18.05
CA SER A 72 19.93 -10.40 -17.38
C SER A 72 20.07 -11.79 -17.96
N ASP A 73 21.31 -12.25 -18.04
CA ASP A 73 21.70 -13.63 -18.42
C ASP A 73 22.11 -14.47 -17.20
N SER A 74 22.26 -13.83 -16.06
CA SER A 74 22.70 -14.46 -14.80
C SER A 74 22.23 -13.66 -13.59
N LEU A 75 22.23 -14.31 -12.43
CA LEU A 75 21.90 -13.67 -11.15
C LEU A 75 22.88 -12.53 -10.82
N ASP A 76 24.16 -12.66 -11.20
CA ASP A 76 25.16 -11.62 -10.96
C ASP A 76 24.88 -10.36 -11.80
N THR A 77 24.50 -10.53 -13.08
CA THR A 77 24.09 -9.42 -13.94
C THR A 77 22.81 -8.75 -13.41
N LEU A 78 21.84 -9.54 -12.96
CA LEU A 78 20.64 -9.02 -12.33
C LEU A 78 20.95 -8.20 -11.08
N CYS A 79 21.86 -8.69 -10.24
CA CYS A 79 22.32 -7.98 -9.07
C CYS A 79 22.90 -6.60 -9.44
N MET A 80 23.78 -6.55 -10.44
CA MET A 80 24.39 -5.31 -10.93
C MET A 80 23.38 -4.30 -11.49
N LEU A 81 22.29 -4.77 -12.10
CA LEU A 81 21.23 -3.92 -12.66
C LEU A 81 20.31 -3.34 -11.60
N LEU A 82 20.07 -4.06 -10.51
CA LEU A 82 19.17 -3.67 -9.43
C LEU A 82 19.87 -3.02 -8.23
N GLU A 83 21.19 -3.21 -8.14
CA GLU A 83 22.01 -2.71 -7.04
C GLU A 83 22.44 -1.27 -7.28
N GLU A 84 22.32 -0.47 -6.22
CA GLU A 84 22.95 0.83 -6.12
C GLU A 84 23.59 0.93 -4.72
N ASP A 85 24.87 1.23 -4.65
CA ASP A 85 25.62 1.39 -3.39
C ASP A 85 25.67 0.17 -2.43
N GLY A 86 25.61 -1.06 -2.97
CA GLY A 86 25.79 -2.28 -2.15
C GLY A 86 24.59 -2.65 -1.28
N ASN A 87 23.38 -2.26 -1.66
CA ASN A 87 22.16 -2.52 -0.90
C ASN A 87 21.44 -3.82 -1.29
N ALA A 88 21.93 -4.53 -2.32
CA ALA A 88 21.40 -5.82 -2.72
C ALA A 88 21.90 -6.95 -1.81
N GLN A 89 21.00 -7.86 -1.45
CA GLN A 89 21.32 -9.07 -0.70
C GLN A 89 21.01 -10.29 -1.55
N VAL A 90 22.02 -11.10 -1.83
CA VAL A 90 21.87 -12.35 -2.56
C VAL A 90 21.89 -13.51 -1.58
N ARG A 91 20.89 -14.38 -1.66
CA ARG A 91 20.80 -15.64 -0.92
C ARG A 91 20.58 -16.77 -1.92
N GLN A 92 21.24 -17.90 -1.68
CA GLN A 92 21.00 -19.11 -2.44
C GLN A 92 20.13 -20.07 -1.62
N GLU A 93 19.06 -20.58 -2.19
CA GLU A 93 18.13 -21.53 -1.56
C GLU A 93 17.93 -22.72 -2.50
N GLY A 94 18.70 -23.79 -2.28
CA GLY A 94 18.74 -24.95 -3.19
C GLY A 94 19.37 -24.60 -4.53
N THR A 95 18.58 -24.76 -5.60
CA THR A 95 18.96 -24.39 -6.99
C THR A 95 18.59 -22.95 -7.33
N ASP A 96 17.75 -22.32 -6.52
CA ASP A 96 17.22 -20.98 -6.76
C ASP A 96 18.13 -19.91 -6.14
N GLY A 97 18.33 -18.82 -6.87
CA GLY A 97 18.91 -17.61 -6.34
C GLY A 97 17.81 -16.64 -5.89
N ILE A 98 17.98 -16.06 -4.73
CA ILE A 98 17.06 -15.02 -4.22
C ILE A 98 17.84 -13.74 -4.09
N LEU A 99 17.41 -12.72 -4.85
CA LEU A 99 17.92 -11.36 -4.77
C LEU A 99 16.91 -10.48 -4.04
N THR A 100 17.36 -9.76 -3.02
CA THR A 100 16.52 -8.85 -2.26
C THR A 100 17.10 -7.45 -2.30
N VAL A 101 16.30 -6.48 -2.71
CA VAL A 101 16.66 -5.06 -2.75
C VAL A 101 15.58 -4.24 -2.05
N ARG A 102 16.00 -3.23 -1.27
CA ARG A 102 15.08 -2.35 -0.56
C ARG A 102 15.00 -0.99 -1.22
N TYR A 103 13.80 -0.41 -1.22
CA TYR A 103 13.52 0.89 -1.83
C TYR A 103 12.76 1.81 -0.88
N ASP A 104 13.05 3.10 -0.98
CA ASP A 104 12.29 4.14 -0.29
C ASP A 104 10.95 4.44 -0.98
N GLU A 105 10.17 5.37 -0.43
CA GLU A 105 8.91 5.80 -1.03
C GLU A 105 9.08 6.58 -2.36
N GLY A 106 10.28 7.02 -2.67
CA GLY A 106 10.67 7.64 -3.94
C GLY A 106 11.16 6.63 -4.98
N MET A 107 11.07 5.30 -4.68
CA MET A 107 11.56 4.21 -5.53
C MET A 107 13.09 4.24 -5.77
N ARG A 108 13.86 4.76 -4.80
CA ARG A 108 15.32 4.73 -4.85
C ARG A 108 15.81 3.55 -4.02
N PRO A 109 16.82 2.81 -4.51
CA PRO A 109 17.42 1.75 -3.73
C PRO A 109 18.10 2.32 -2.48
N VAL A 110 17.79 1.80 -1.31
CA VAL A 110 18.36 2.23 -0.02
C VAL A 110 18.39 1.06 0.96
N SER A 111 19.35 1.05 1.88
CA SER A 111 19.49 -0.05 2.86
C SER A 111 18.34 -0.12 3.88
N ASP A 112 17.66 1.00 4.15
CA ASP A 112 16.56 1.12 5.13
C ASP A 112 15.23 1.46 4.44
N GLY A 113 14.98 0.86 3.28
CA GLY A 113 13.77 1.07 2.50
C GLY A 113 12.56 0.34 3.06
N LYS A 114 11.37 0.96 2.90
CA LYS A 114 10.09 0.36 3.33
C LYS A 114 9.54 -0.67 2.35
N PHE A 115 9.88 -0.55 1.07
CA PHE A 115 9.57 -1.56 0.07
C PHE A 115 10.72 -2.56 0.01
N CYS A 116 10.38 -3.85 -0.03
CA CYS A 116 11.32 -4.93 -0.20
C CYS A 116 10.94 -5.67 -1.48
N VAL A 117 11.81 -5.61 -2.49
CA VAL A 117 11.67 -6.35 -3.74
C VAL A 117 12.50 -7.62 -3.62
N GLU A 118 11.85 -8.75 -3.72
CA GLU A 118 12.46 -10.08 -3.76
C GLU A 118 12.30 -10.65 -5.15
N VAL A 119 13.41 -10.99 -5.80
CA VAL A 119 13.44 -11.69 -7.07
C VAL A 119 13.96 -13.08 -6.83
N ARG A 120 13.11 -14.09 -7.04
CA ARG A 120 13.49 -15.48 -7.03
C ARG A 120 13.83 -15.91 -8.47
N TRP A 121 15.06 -16.30 -8.68
CA TRP A 121 15.60 -16.76 -9.95
C TRP A 121 15.78 -18.28 -9.90
N GLY A 122 14.99 -19.01 -10.66
CA GLY A 122 15.05 -20.47 -10.76
C GLY A 122 15.38 -20.94 -12.18
N LEU A 123 16.13 -22.02 -12.31
CA LEU A 123 16.38 -22.71 -13.58
C LEU A 123 15.40 -23.88 -13.66
N GLU A 124 14.37 -23.78 -14.53
CA GLU A 124 13.38 -24.86 -14.67
C GLU A 124 13.77 -25.97 -15.62
N ASP A 125 14.69 -25.73 -16.55
CA ASP A 125 15.03 -26.69 -17.59
C ASP A 125 16.35 -27.38 -17.32
N ALA A 126 16.37 -28.71 -17.55
CA ALA A 126 17.59 -29.50 -17.46
C ALA A 126 18.66 -29.07 -18.49
N ALA A 127 18.27 -28.35 -19.55
CA ALA A 127 19.16 -27.74 -20.53
C ALA A 127 19.73 -26.40 -20.07
N GLY A 128 19.10 -25.74 -19.09
CA GLY A 128 19.52 -24.43 -18.59
C GLY A 128 19.23 -23.27 -19.53
N ASP A 129 18.36 -23.47 -20.53
CA ASP A 129 18.06 -22.48 -21.56
C ASP A 129 16.92 -21.55 -21.16
N PHE A 130 16.20 -21.87 -20.06
CA PHE A 130 15.03 -21.15 -19.61
C PHE A 130 15.08 -20.92 -18.11
N ALA A 131 14.91 -19.69 -17.69
CA ALA A 131 14.80 -19.31 -16.28
C ALA A 131 13.44 -18.73 -15.99
N GLU A 132 12.73 -19.31 -15.05
CA GLU A 132 11.55 -18.69 -14.44
C GLU A 132 11.98 -17.80 -13.29
N SER A 133 11.34 -16.67 -13.19
CA SER A 133 11.58 -15.74 -12.11
C SER A 133 10.28 -15.23 -11.53
N ARG A 134 10.24 -15.15 -10.21
CA ARG A 134 9.13 -14.54 -9.47
C ARG A 134 9.62 -13.29 -8.78
N VAL A 135 8.97 -12.18 -9.09
CA VAL A 135 9.20 -10.90 -8.43
C VAL A 135 8.08 -10.68 -7.41
N SER A 136 8.44 -10.53 -6.14
CA SER A 136 7.51 -10.26 -5.05
C SER A 136 7.88 -8.95 -4.38
N VAL A 137 6.91 -8.04 -4.23
CA VAL A 137 7.12 -6.74 -3.58
C VAL A 137 6.35 -6.71 -2.27
N TYR A 138 7.07 -6.49 -1.18
CA TYR A 138 6.54 -6.43 0.18
C TYR A 138 6.63 -5.01 0.73
N TRP A 139 5.71 -4.68 1.60
CA TRP A 139 5.84 -3.56 2.51
C TRP A 139 6.42 -4.09 3.83
N MET A 140 7.42 -3.43 4.40
CA MET A 140 8.17 -3.96 5.57
C MET A 140 7.31 -4.31 6.79
N GLU A 141 6.16 -3.73 6.93
CA GLU A 141 5.23 -3.98 8.03
C GLU A 141 4.23 -5.10 7.73
N GLU A 142 4.22 -5.63 6.50
CA GLU A 142 3.26 -6.62 6.04
C GLU A 142 3.99 -7.94 5.70
N THR A 143 3.41 -9.07 6.12
CA THR A 143 3.95 -10.41 5.83
C THR A 143 3.51 -10.94 4.46
N GLU A 144 2.45 -10.37 3.89
CA GLU A 144 1.94 -10.71 2.57
C GLU A 144 2.50 -9.76 1.51
N PRO A 145 2.85 -10.24 0.32
CA PRO A 145 3.31 -9.37 -0.74
C PRO A 145 2.19 -8.42 -1.20
N LEU A 146 2.54 -7.15 -1.42
CA LEU A 146 1.64 -6.18 -2.03
C LEU A 146 1.34 -6.53 -3.49
N TYR A 147 2.34 -7.07 -4.18
CA TYR A 147 2.25 -7.43 -5.58
C TYR A 147 3.22 -8.57 -5.91
N VAL A 148 2.80 -9.46 -6.79
CA VAL A 148 3.62 -10.57 -7.30
C VAL A 148 3.53 -10.58 -8.82
N LEU A 149 4.65 -10.72 -9.49
CA LEU A 149 4.78 -10.82 -10.93
C LEU A 149 5.64 -12.03 -11.28
N ASP A 150 5.07 -12.99 -12.02
CA ASP A 150 5.82 -14.10 -12.58
C ASP A 150 6.32 -13.69 -13.98
N THR A 151 7.59 -13.93 -14.25
CA THR A 151 8.24 -13.65 -15.53
C THR A 151 9.18 -14.77 -15.88
N ALA A 152 9.58 -14.84 -17.15
CA ALA A 152 10.49 -15.86 -17.62
C ALA A 152 11.40 -15.30 -18.71
N VAL A 153 12.64 -15.80 -18.76
CA VAL A 153 13.64 -15.38 -19.73
C VAL A 153 14.30 -16.59 -20.38
N TYR A 154 14.51 -16.50 -21.69
CA TYR A 154 15.37 -17.45 -22.40
C TYR A 154 16.83 -17.05 -22.23
N LEU A 155 17.60 -17.92 -21.64
CA LEU A 155 19.05 -17.78 -21.55
C LEU A 155 19.63 -18.22 -22.91
N VAL A 156 20.09 -17.27 -23.72
CA VAL A 156 20.74 -17.57 -24.97
C VAL A 156 22.04 -18.32 -24.63
N PRO A 157 22.19 -19.61 -25.04
CA PRO A 157 23.45 -20.31 -24.81
C PRO A 157 24.56 -19.49 -25.47
N HIS A 158 25.54 -19.04 -24.69
CA HIS A 158 26.77 -18.52 -25.27
C HIS A 158 27.39 -19.62 -26.08
N LEU A 159 27.22 -19.58 -27.40
CA LEU A 159 28.03 -20.39 -28.31
C LEU A 159 29.48 -20.02 -28.04
N THR A 160 30.09 -20.76 -27.13
CA THR A 160 31.53 -20.77 -26.97
C THR A 160 32.11 -21.23 -28.33
N GLY A 161 32.42 -20.22 -29.17
CA GLY A 161 33.13 -20.44 -30.41
C GLY A 161 34.49 -21.09 -30.08
N ASN A 162 34.63 -22.26 -30.57
CA ASN A 162 35.88 -23.02 -30.55
C ASN A 162 36.86 -22.42 -31.55
#